data_36dd77a6f4bc5ac60f83b08e883fba56
#
_entry.id   36dd77a6f4bc5ac60f83b08e883fba56
#
_cell.length_a   1.000
_cell.length_b   1.000
_cell.length_c   1.000
_cell.angle_alpha   90.00
_cell.angle_beta   90.00
_cell.angle_gamma   90.00
#
_symmetry.space_group_name_H-M   'P 1'
#
loop_
_entity.id
_entity.type
_entity.pdbx_description
1 polymer ?
#
loop_
_entity_poly.entity_id
_entity_poly.type
_entity_poly.pdbx_seq_one_letter_code
_entity_poly.pdbx_strand_id
1 'polypeptide(L)'
;LMAAAQYPAVIDHDSSTSPAGILIGGKSLHDHPEDVYPTNPVVHLQPDRETPPILIMHGGRDPLVPFNQSCILYEALKQMDKEVEFVKLKNAGHGWGGFMSETALNIVENFIKREK
;
A
#
# COMPACT_ATOMS: atom_id res chain seq x y z
N LEU A 1 5.89 12.18 -8.52
CA LEU A 1 6.23 10.85 -8.00
C LEU A 1 7.04 10.97 -6.74
N MET A 2 6.70 10.19 -5.75
CA MET A 2 7.45 10.14 -4.51
C MET A 2 8.87 9.66 -4.77
N ALA A 3 9.80 10.06 -3.91
CA ALA A 3 11.16 9.55 -3.98
C ALA A 3 11.18 8.02 -3.94
N ALA A 4 12.19 7.45 -4.56
CA ALA A 4 12.39 6.02 -4.55
C ALA A 4 12.40 5.49 -3.11
N ALA A 5 11.93 4.28 -2.94
CA ALA A 5 11.98 3.62 -1.65
C ALA A 5 13.42 3.53 -1.16
N GLN A 6 13.62 3.64 0.15
CA GLN A 6 14.96 3.51 0.75
C GLN A 6 15.60 2.16 0.46
N TYR A 7 14.77 1.14 0.32
CA TYR A 7 15.21 -0.21 -0.01
C TYR A 7 14.58 -0.58 -1.34
N PRO A 8 15.41 -0.80 -2.38
CA PRO A 8 14.88 -1.22 -3.67
C PRO A 8 14.19 -2.59 -3.54
N ALA A 9 13.11 -2.75 -4.27
CA ALA A 9 12.41 -4.03 -4.32
C ALA A 9 13.30 -5.11 -4.94
N VAL A 10 13.25 -6.31 -4.38
CA VAL A 10 13.99 -7.47 -4.91
C VAL A 10 13.22 -8.18 -6.03
N ILE A 11 11.96 -7.78 -6.25
CA ILE A 11 11.08 -8.36 -7.28
C ILE A 11 10.89 -7.33 -8.38
N ASP A 12 11.03 -7.79 -9.63
CA ASP A 12 10.59 -6.99 -10.78
C ASP A 12 9.06 -7.09 -10.87
N HIS A 13 8.38 -6.09 -10.35
CA HIS A 13 6.91 -6.06 -10.31
C HIS A 13 6.29 -5.92 -11.70
N ASP A 14 7.04 -5.48 -12.71
CA ASP A 14 6.54 -5.41 -14.08
C ASP A 14 6.54 -6.77 -14.79
N SER A 15 7.27 -7.73 -14.24
CA SER A 15 7.38 -9.07 -14.83
C SER A 15 6.04 -9.81 -14.85
N SER A 16 5.82 -10.58 -15.91
CA SER A 16 4.65 -11.47 -16.03
C SER A 16 4.58 -12.54 -14.95
N THR A 17 5.69 -12.84 -14.28
CA THR A 17 5.78 -13.83 -13.22
C THR A 17 5.74 -13.21 -11.82
N SER A 18 5.68 -11.88 -11.70
CA SER A 18 5.50 -11.21 -10.43
C SER A 18 4.09 -11.46 -9.88
N PRO A 19 3.85 -11.26 -8.57
CA PRO A 19 2.50 -11.35 -8.02
C PRO A 19 1.50 -10.46 -8.76
N ALA A 20 1.90 -9.24 -9.12
CA ALA A 20 1.05 -8.31 -9.87
C ALA A 20 0.81 -8.79 -11.30
N GLY A 21 1.84 -9.33 -11.96
CA GLY A 21 1.71 -9.90 -13.31
C GLY A 21 0.78 -11.12 -13.31
N ILE A 22 0.89 -11.98 -12.32
CA ILE A 22 0.00 -13.14 -12.17
C ILE A 22 -1.45 -12.68 -11.95
N LEU A 23 -1.66 -11.62 -11.18
CA LEU A 23 -2.99 -11.07 -10.92
C LEU A 23 -3.73 -10.70 -12.22
N ILE A 24 -3.02 -10.19 -13.21
CA ILE A 24 -3.60 -9.81 -14.50
C ILE A 24 -3.50 -10.91 -15.56
N GLY A 25 -3.26 -12.16 -15.16
CA GLY A 25 -3.28 -13.32 -16.04
C GLY A 25 -1.92 -13.74 -16.60
N GLY A 26 -0.83 -13.47 -15.87
CA GLY A 26 0.52 -13.86 -16.30
C GLY A 26 1.09 -12.96 -17.39
N LYS A 27 0.83 -11.67 -17.30
CA LYS A 27 1.26 -10.67 -18.29
C LYS A 27 2.22 -9.66 -17.69
N SER A 28 3.06 -9.05 -18.55
CA SER A 28 3.87 -7.90 -18.16
C SER A 28 2.98 -6.68 -17.88
N LEU A 29 3.19 -6.01 -16.77
CA LEU A 29 2.43 -4.79 -16.41
C LEU A 29 2.68 -3.68 -17.43
N HIS A 30 3.93 -3.53 -17.87
CA HIS A 30 4.32 -2.47 -18.79
C HIS A 30 3.57 -2.57 -20.12
N ASP A 31 3.38 -3.79 -20.63
CA ASP A 31 2.78 -4.03 -21.94
C ASP A 31 1.24 -4.09 -21.91
N HIS A 32 0.64 -4.15 -20.71
CA HIS A 32 -0.80 -4.35 -20.55
C HIS A 32 -1.40 -3.36 -19.54
N PRO A 33 -1.22 -2.03 -19.75
CA PRO A 33 -1.75 -1.04 -18.80
C PRO A 33 -3.28 -1.08 -18.66
N GLU A 34 -4.00 -1.53 -19.70
CA GLU A 34 -5.44 -1.68 -19.67
C GLU A 34 -5.92 -2.75 -18.69
N ASP A 35 -5.10 -3.76 -18.44
CA ASP A 35 -5.37 -4.81 -17.46
C ASP A 35 -4.94 -4.41 -16.05
N VAL A 36 -3.95 -3.53 -15.95
CA VAL A 36 -3.43 -3.03 -14.67
C VAL A 36 -4.35 -1.98 -14.05
N TYR A 37 -4.86 -1.07 -14.87
CA TYR A 37 -5.66 0.07 -14.41
C TYR A 37 -6.77 -0.33 -13.44
N PRO A 38 -7.65 -1.31 -13.75
CA PRO A 38 -8.75 -1.66 -12.84
C PRO A 38 -8.29 -2.35 -11.55
N THR A 39 -7.05 -2.80 -11.46
CA THR A 39 -6.51 -3.41 -10.22
C THR A 39 -6.00 -2.37 -9.23
N ASN A 40 -5.83 -1.13 -9.66
CA ASN A 40 -5.32 -0.06 -8.82
C ASN A 40 -6.45 0.53 -7.97
N PRO A 41 -6.41 0.39 -6.64
CA PRO A 41 -7.50 0.90 -5.79
C PRO A 41 -7.69 2.42 -5.90
N VAL A 42 -6.65 3.16 -6.24
CA VAL A 42 -6.72 4.62 -6.35
C VAL A 42 -7.71 5.07 -7.43
N VAL A 43 -7.82 4.34 -8.55
CA VAL A 43 -8.73 4.71 -9.65
C VAL A 43 -10.21 4.52 -9.29
N HIS A 44 -10.49 3.79 -8.21
CA HIS A 44 -11.86 3.53 -7.75
C HIS A 44 -12.31 4.52 -6.67
N LEU A 45 -11.43 5.40 -6.21
CA LEU A 45 -11.77 6.41 -5.23
C LEU A 45 -12.60 7.52 -5.88
N GLN A 46 -13.65 7.95 -5.21
CA GLN A 46 -14.52 9.03 -5.66
C GLN A 46 -14.79 9.98 -4.49
N PRO A 47 -14.71 11.32 -4.71
CA PRO A 47 -14.90 12.29 -3.64
C PRO A 47 -16.26 12.19 -2.95
N ASP A 48 -17.30 11.90 -3.71
CA ASP A 48 -18.69 11.82 -3.25
C ASP A 48 -19.12 10.44 -2.75
N ARG A 49 -18.26 9.42 -2.91
CA ARG A 49 -18.54 8.08 -2.42
C ARG A 49 -18.02 7.92 -0.98
N GLU A 50 -18.86 7.42 -0.11
CA GLU A 50 -18.47 7.10 1.24
C GLU A 50 -17.36 6.04 1.25
N THR A 51 -16.32 6.31 2.05
CA THR A 51 -15.18 5.40 2.24
C THR A 51 -14.97 5.24 3.73
N PRO A 52 -14.87 4.00 4.25
CA PRO A 52 -14.56 3.81 5.66
C PRO A 52 -13.18 4.39 6.01
N PRO A 53 -12.95 4.73 7.28
CA PRO A 53 -11.62 5.12 7.73
C PRO A 53 -10.57 4.05 7.41
N ILE A 54 -9.39 4.48 6.97
CA ILE A 54 -8.32 3.59 6.53
C ILE A 54 -7.08 3.82 7.36
N LEU A 55 -6.48 2.74 7.85
CA LEU A 55 -5.16 2.75 8.46
C LEU A 55 -4.18 2.06 7.51
N ILE A 56 -3.16 2.78 7.08
CA ILE A 56 -2.07 2.24 6.26
C ILE A 56 -0.86 2.02 7.15
N MET A 57 -0.32 0.81 7.14
CA MET A 57 0.93 0.49 7.83
C MET A 57 1.90 -0.15 6.85
N HIS A 58 3.13 0.36 6.79
CA HIS A 58 4.12 -0.14 5.84
C HIS A 58 5.50 -0.18 6.49
N GLY A 59 6.22 -1.26 6.27
CA GLY A 59 7.59 -1.42 6.75
C GLY A 59 8.55 -0.51 5.99
N GLY A 60 9.34 0.27 6.71
CA GLY A 60 10.31 1.16 6.10
C GLY A 60 11.45 0.44 5.40
N ARG A 61 11.63 -0.85 5.68
CA ARG A 61 12.66 -1.73 5.08
C ARG A 61 12.04 -2.85 4.25
N ASP A 62 10.84 -2.67 3.77
CA ASP A 62 10.15 -3.65 2.95
C ASP A 62 10.91 -3.88 1.63
N PRO A 63 11.47 -5.08 1.40
CA PRO A 63 12.21 -5.37 0.18
C PRO A 63 11.32 -5.85 -0.98
N LEU A 64 10.06 -6.15 -0.69
CA LEU A 64 9.12 -6.71 -1.66
C LEU A 64 8.24 -5.64 -2.28
N VAL A 65 7.67 -4.76 -1.44
CA VAL A 65 6.80 -3.68 -1.89
C VAL A 65 7.44 -2.34 -1.55
N PRO A 66 7.75 -1.51 -2.56
CA PRO A 66 8.33 -0.19 -2.30
C PRO A 66 7.43 0.65 -1.40
N PHE A 67 8.04 1.31 -0.42
CA PHE A 67 7.33 2.14 0.55
C PHE A 67 6.49 3.25 -0.11
N ASN A 68 6.93 3.76 -1.26
CA ASN A 68 6.22 4.82 -1.97
C ASN A 68 4.84 4.40 -2.46
N GLN A 69 4.54 3.10 -2.57
CA GLN A 69 3.20 2.64 -2.94
C GLN A 69 2.16 3.04 -1.89
N SER A 70 2.51 2.91 -0.61
CA SER A 70 1.64 3.39 0.47
C SER A 70 1.55 4.91 0.51
N CYS A 71 2.62 5.61 0.17
CA CYS A 71 2.61 7.08 0.07
C CYS A 71 1.63 7.54 -1.01
N ILE A 72 1.64 6.89 -2.17
CA ILE A 72 0.73 7.22 -3.29
C ILE A 72 -0.73 7.03 -2.85
N LEU A 73 -1.03 5.92 -2.19
CA LEU A 73 -2.39 5.66 -1.70
C LEU A 73 -2.81 6.70 -0.64
N TYR A 74 -1.92 7.00 0.29
CA TYR A 74 -2.18 8.01 1.33
C TYR A 74 -2.50 9.37 0.71
N GLU A 75 -1.66 9.82 -0.23
CA GLU A 75 -1.85 11.09 -0.93
C GLU A 75 -3.20 11.15 -1.66
N ALA A 76 -3.53 10.08 -2.38
CA ALA A 76 -4.79 9.99 -3.11
C ALA A 76 -6.00 10.09 -2.18
N LEU A 77 -5.97 9.40 -1.03
CA LEU A 77 -7.02 9.45 -0.03
C LEU A 77 -7.15 10.84 0.57
N LYS A 78 -6.03 11.49 0.88
CA LYS A 78 -6.03 12.86 1.42
C LYS A 78 -6.58 13.87 0.42
N GLN A 79 -6.22 13.75 -0.85
CA GLN A 79 -6.72 14.64 -1.91
C GLN A 79 -8.23 14.53 -2.09
N MET A 80 -8.81 13.37 -1.79
CA MET A 80 -10.26 13.15 -1.86
C MET A 80 -10.96 13.34 -0.50
N ASP A 81 -10.26 13.95 0.44
CA ASP A 81 -10.78 14.26 1.78
C ASP A 81 -11.29 13.02 2.52
N LYS A 82 -10.63 11.89 2.30
CA LYS A 82 -10.94 10.64 3.01
C LYS A 82 -10.18 10.58 4.33
N GLU A 83 -10.79 9.93 5.32
CA GLU A 83 -10.16 9.71 6.61
C GLU A 83 -9.11 8.61 6.49
N VAL A 84 -7.84 8.97 6.71
CA VAL A 84 -6.72 8.04 6.57
C VAL A 84 -5.62 8.37 7.57
N GLU A 85 -5.04 7.32 8.16
CA GLU A 85 -3.84 7.40 8.97
C GLU A 85 -2.75 6.55 8.30
N PHE A 86 -1.52 7.03 8.39
CA PHE A 86 -0.37 6.35 7.79
C PHE A 86 0.72 6.19 8.83
N VAL A 87 1.11 4.95 9.09
CA VAL A 87 2.14 4.60 10.06
C VAL A 87 3.28 3.88 9.35
N LYS A 88 4.48 4.47 9.42
CA LYS A 88 5.70 3.84 8.96
C LYS A 88 6.33 3.06 10.11
N LEU A 89 6.50 1.77 9.92
CA LEU A 89 7.26 0.92 10.84
C LEU A 89 8.73 0.92 10.40
N LYS A 90 9.51 1.81 10.93
CA LYS A 90 10.84 2.21 10.43
C LYS A 90 11.78 1.04 10.12
N ASN A 91 11.81 0.03 10.97
CA ASN A 91 12.73 -1.09 10.86
C ASN A 91 12.05 -2.40 10.43
N ALA A 92 10.78 -2.36 10.10
CA ALA A 92 10.03 -3.54 9.68
C ALA A 92 10.20 -3.82 8.19
N GLY A 93 10.11 -5.10 7.82
CA GLY A 93 10.07 -5.57 6.43
C GLY A 93 8.64 -5.67 5.90
N HIS A 94 8.36 -6.75 5.16
CA HIS A 94 7.08 -6.95 4.48
C HIS A 94 5.99 -7.59 5.36
N GLY A 95 6.15 -7.64 6.60
CA GLY A 95 5.21 -8.28 7.53
C GLY A 95 5.97 -8.94 8.66
N TRP A 96 5.25 -9.64 9.53
CA TRP A 96 5.82 -10.30 10.70
C TRP A 96 6.61 -9.31 11.57
N GLY A 97 7.55 -9.77 12.37
CA GLY A 97 8.47 -8.94 13.15
C GLY A 97 7.85 -7.65 13.69
N GLY A 98 8.21 -6.53 13.09
CA GLY A 98 7.75 -5.22 13.54
C GLY A 98 6.24 -5.03 13.52
N PHE A 99 5.51 -5.70 12.62
CA PHE A 99 4.05 -5.66 12.58
C PHE A 99 3.41 -6.41 13.75
N MET A 100 4.13 -7.35 14.32
CA MET A 100 3.66 -8.17 15.46
C MET A 100 4.14 -7.60 16.79
N SER A 101 4.84 -6.47 16.80
CA SER A 101 5.28 -5.82 18.02
C SER A 101 4.07 -5.29 18.80
N GLU A 102 4.25 -5.18 20.12
CA GLU A 102 3.22 -4.61 20.99
C GLU A 102 2.80 -3.21 20.54
N THR A 103 3.77 -2.38 20.16
CA THR A 103 3.51 -1.02 19.68
C THR A 103 2.63 -1.04 18.42
N ALA A 104 2.96 -1.86 17.42
CA ALA A 104 2.20 -1.95 16.18
C ALA A 104 0.79 -2.49 16.44
N LEU A 105 0.65 -3.52 17.25
CA LEU A 105 -0.66 -4.10 17.59
C LEU A 105 -1.53 -3.10 18.36
N ASN A 106 -0.93 -2.30 19.26
CA ASN A 106 -1.66 -1.26 19.98
C ASN A 106 -2.16 -0.16 19.04
N ILE A 107 -1.39 0.20 18.01
CA ILE A 107 -1.84 1.18 17.00
C ILE A 107 -3.08 0.67 16.29
N VAL A 108 -3.08 -0.59 15.85
CA VAL A 108 -4.22 -1.21 15.18
C VAL A 108 -5.43 -1.27 16.11
N GLU A 109 -5.24 -1.75 17.32
CA GLU A 109 -6.30 -1.86 18.32
C GLU A 109 -6.94 -0.50 18.61
N ASN A 110 -6.13 0.52 18.84
CA ASN A 110 -6.62 1.87 19.11
C ASN A 110 -7.38 2.45 17.94
N PHE A 111 -6.91 2.21 16.72
CA PHE A 111 -7.62 2.62 15.50
C PHE A 111 -9.01 1.98 15.43
N ILE A 112 -9.08 0.67 15.61
CA ILE A 112 -10.34 -0.06 15.55
C ILE A 112 -11.32 0.43 16.63
N LYS A 113 -10.85 0.64 17.86
CA LYS A 113 -11.69 1.11 18.96
C LYS A 113 -12.22 2.52 18.73
N ARG A 114 -11.39 3.41 18.18
CA ARG A 114 -11.78 4.79 17.91
C ARG A 114 -12.86 4.88 16.84
N GLU A 115 -12.83 3.98 15.86
CA GLU A 115 -13.73 4.00 14.70
C GLU A 115 -15.04 3.22 14.93
N LYS A 116 -15.23 2.69 16.11
CA LYS A 116 -16.49 2.00 16.45
C LYS A 116 -17.63 2.96 16.81
#